data_345f0a950e52063aeb8a1fe2b258fa77
#
_entry.id   345f0a950e52063aeb8a1fe2b258fa77
#
_cell.length_a   1.000
_cell.length_b   1.000
_cell.length_c   1.000
_cell.angle_alpha   90.00
_cell.angle_beta   90.00
_cell.angle_gamma   90.00
#
_symmetry.space_group_name_H-M   'P 1'
#
loop_
_entity.id
_entity.type
_entity.pdbx_description
1 polymer ?
#
loop_
_entity_poly.entity_id
_entity_poly.type
_entity_poly.pdbx_seq_one_letter_code
_entity_poly.pdbx_strand_id
1 'polypeptide(L)'
;MSADGTWKLSMQTPLGDRKATLTLASAGGALTGKLTGEEGNTTDIYEGKLDGNSASWKADIKSPMPLTLSFTSALDGDKMVGNVSAAVGSWPFSGTK
;
A
#
# COMPACT_ATOMS: atom_id res chain seq x y z
N MET A 1 -18.11 4.15 0.51
CA MET A 1 -16.86 4.50 1.18
C MET A 1 -15.75 4.56 0.15
N SER A 2 -14.87 5.56 0.26
CA SER A 2 -13.88 5.81 -0.79
C SER A 2 -12.48 5.50 -0.27
N ALA A 3 -11.66 4.87 -1.11
CA ALA A 3 -10.24 4.70 -0.83
C ALA A 3 -9.43 5.93 -1.23
N ASP A 4 -10.07 6.91 -1.87
CA ASP A 4 -9.39 8.10 -2.35
C ASP A 4 -8.80 8.91 -1.21
N GLY A 5 -7.60 9.44 -1.43
CA GLY A 5 -6.96 10.31 -0.48
C GLY A 5 -5.53 9.89 -0.17
N THR A 6 -4.95 10.55 0.81
CA THR A 6 -3.59 10.27 1.25
C THR A 6 -3.63 9.43 2.52
N TRP A 7 -2.99 8.29 2.46
CA TRP A 7 -2.91 7.35 3.58
C TRP A 7 -1.50 7.33 4.13
N LYS A 8 -1.40 7.28 5.44
CA LYS A 8 -0.11 7.08 6.12
C LYS A 8 -0.04 5.62 6.51
N LEU A 9 0.93 4.91 5.96
CA LEU A 9 1.11 3.48 6.16
C LEU A 9 2.21 3.20 7.16
N SER A 10 2.01 2.18 7.96
CA SER A 10 3.02 1.65 8.87
C SER A 10 3.14 0.16 8.59
N MET A 11 4.33 -0.28 8.20
CA MET A 11 4.62 -1.67 7.85
C MET A 11 5.58 -2.26 8.86
N GLN A 12 5.24 -3.45 9.35
CA GLN A 12 6.08 -4.15 10.32
C GLN A 12 6.92 -5.20 9.58
N THR A 13 8.06 -4.76 9.05
CA THR A 13 8.93 -5.62 8.25
C THR A 13 9.97 -6.31 9.13
N PRO A 14 10.61 -7.39 8.62
CA PRO A 14 11.71 -8.04 9.35
C PRO A 14 12.90 -7.11 9.64
N LEU A 15 13.02 -6.00 8.92
CA LEU A 15 14.08 -5.01 9.12
C LEU A 15 13.66 -3.89 10.06
N GLY A 16 12.48 -4.01 10.70
CA GLY A 16 11.94 -2.98 11.58
C GLY A 16 10.70 -2.32 10.98
N ASP A 17 10.15 -1.38 11.72
CA ASP A 17 8.96 -0.66 11.27
C ASP A 17 9.32 0.30 10.14
N ARG A 18 8.52 0.29 9.09
CA ARG A 18 8.68 1.20 7.96
C ARG A 18 7.41 2.01 7.78
N LYS A 19 7.57 3.25 7.43
CA LYS A 19 6.46 4.15 7.17
C LYS A 19 6.49 4.61 5.73
N ALA A 20 5.31 4.80 5.17
CA ALA A 20 5.17 5.26 3.81
C ALA A 20 3.91 6.09 3.69
N THR A 21 3.84 6.90 2.65
CA THR A 21 2.65 7.66 2.32
C THR A 21 2.10 7.10 1.01
N LEU A 22 0.82 6.79 1.03
CA LEU A 22 0.13 6.23 -0.13
C LEU A 22 -0.97 7.19 -0.55
N THR A 23 -0.93 7.63 -1.79
CA THR A 23 -2.01 8.42 -2.37
C THR A 23 -2.79 7.53 -3.31
N LEU A 24 -4.10 7.43 -3.08
CA LEU A 24 -4.97 6.57 -3.87
C LEU A 24 -6.05 7.38 -4.56
N ALA A 25 -6.40 6.94 -5.75
CA ALA A 25 -7.56 7.41 -6.48
C ALA A 25 -8.30 6.19 -7.04
N SER A 26 -9.61 6.14 -6.84
CA SER A 26 -10.41 5.05 -7.34
C SER A 26 -11.30 5.51 -8.49
N ALA A 27 -11.49 4.62 -9.46
CA ALA A 27 -12.36 4.88 -10.62
C ALA A 27 -12.89 3.54 -11.10
N GLY A 28 -14.20 3.33 -10.96
CA GLY A 28 -14.86 2.13 -11.49
C GLY A 28 -14.31 0.81 -10.94
N GLY A 29 -13.89 0.79 -9.68
CA GLY A 29 -13.33 -0.42 -9.08
C GLY A 29 -11.83 -0.61 -9.30
N ALA A 30 -11.19 0.30 -10.03
CA ALA A 30 -9.75 0.29 -10.22
C ALA A 30 -9.10 1.31 -9.29
N LEU A 31 -7.90 1.00 -8.82
CA LEU A 31 -7.12 1.92 -7.99
C LEU A 31 -5.86 2.32 -8.72
N THR A 32 -5.56 3.61 -8.63
CA THR A 32 -4.28 4.17 -9.09
C THR A 32 -3.71 5.02 -7.96
N GLY A 33 -2.44 5.32 -8.04
CA GLY A 33 -1.83 6.19 -7.06
C GLY A 33 -0.34 6.02 -6.99
N LYS A 34 0.23 6.58 -5.92
CA LYS A 34 1.67 6.59 -5.71
C LYS A 34 1.99 6.23 -4.28
N LEU A 35 3.07 5.48 -4.11
CA LEU A 35 3.61 5.11 -2.82
C LEU A 35 4.93 5.83 -2.63
N THR A 36 5.04 6.62 -1.56
CA THR A 36 6.27 7.35 -1.22
C THR A 36 6.83 6.80 0.07
N GLY A 37 8.06 6.32 0.03
CA GLY A 37 8.74 5.80 1.21
C GLY A 37 9.37 6.89 2.06
N GLU A 38 9.94 6.50 3.21
CA GLU A 38 10.58 7.43 4.13
C GLU A 38 11.76 8.16 3.52
N GLU A 39 12.40 7.55 2.53
CA GLU A 39 13.55 8.12 1.85
C GLU A 39 13.17 9.08 0.73
N GLY A 40 11.89 9.33 0.54
CA GLY A 40 11.40 10.21 -0.49
C GLY A 40 11.24 9.57 -1.85
N ASN A 41 11.51 8.27 -1.98
CA ASN A 41 11.33 7.55 -3.24
C ASN A 41 9.85 7.33 -3.50
N THR A 42 9.42 7.68 -4.69
CA THR A 42 8.03 7.54 -5.10
C THR A 42 7.93 6.51 -6.20
N THR A 43 6.97 5.61 -6.09
CA THR A 43 6.68 4.63 -7.13
C THR A 43 5.17 4.61 -7.40
N ASP A 44 4.81 4.35 -8.64
CA ASP A 44 3.41 4.21 -9.01
C ASP A 44 2.93 2.81 -8.62
N ILE A 45 1.72 2.72 -8.10
CA ILE A 45 1.08 1.44 -7.87
C ILE A 45 0.45 0.97 -9.18
N TYR A 46 0.25 -0.33 -9.31
CA TYR A 46 -0.39 -0.90 -10.51
C TYR A 46 -1.23 -2.12 -10.10
N GLU A 47 -2.06 -2.56 -11.03
CA GLU A 47 -3.01 -3.65 -10.80
C GLU A 47 -3.87 -3.41 -9.57
N GLY A 48 -4.23 -2.16 -9.35
CA GLY A 48 -5.06 -1.78 -8.21
C GLY A 48 -6.52 -2.14 -8.43
N LYS A 49 -7.13 -2.72 -7.41
CA LYS A 49 -8.53 -3.11 -7.42
C LYS A 49 -9.20 -2.73 -6.12
N LEU A 50 -10.44 -2.28 -6.22
CA LEU A 50 -11.28 -2.01 -5.07
C LEU A 50 -12.57 -2.79 -5.22
N ASP A 51 -12.85 -3.65 -4.26
CA ASP A 51 -14.04 -4.48 -4.23
C ASP A 51 -14.68 -4.36 -2.85
N GLY A 52 -15.74 -3.55 -2.78
CA GLY A 52 -16.37 -3.25 -1.50
C GLY A 52 -15.38 -2.58 -0.55
N ASN A 53 -15.07 -3.25 0.56
CA ASN A 53 -14.11 -2.75 1.55
C ASN A 53 -12.72 -3.36 1.37
N SER A 54 -12.51 -4.15 0.31
CA SER A 54 -11.23 -4.78 0.06
C SER A 54 -10.49 -4.02 -1.03
N ALA A 55 -9.22 -3.71 -0.77
CA ALA A 55 -8.36 -3.03 -1.73
C ALA A 55 -7.08 -3.84 -1.92
N SER A 56 -6.62 -3.93 -3.15
CA SER A 56 -5.36 -4.59 -3.45
C SER A 56 -4.64 -3.84 -4.55
N TRP A 57 -3.31 -3.86 -4.49
CA TRP A 57 -2.48 -3.23 -5.51
C TRP A 57 -1.08 -3.80 -5.42
N LYS A 58 -0.25 -3.48 -6.40
CA LYS A 58 1.15 -3.86 -6.43
C LYS A 58 2.01 -2.61 -6.61
N ALA A 59 3.23 -2.67 -6.11
CA ALA A 59 4.20 -1.60 -6.27
C ALA A 59 5.59 -2.21 -6.36
N ASP A 60 6.41 -1.66 -7.25
CA ASP A 60 7.81 -2.06 -7.36
C ASP A 60 8.66 -1.07 -6.60
N ILE A 61 9.48 -1.57 -5.69
CA ILE A 61 10.45 -0.74 -4.97
C ILE A 61 11.85 -1.08 -5.43
N LYS A 62 12.78 -0.14 -5.26
CA LYS A 62 14.16 -0.30 -5.68
C LYS A 62 15.12 -0.32 -4.51
N SER A 63 14.69 0.14 -3.36
CA SER A 63 15.54 0.26 -2.17
C SER A 63 14.84 -0.40 -0.98
N PRO A 64 15.53 -1.17 -0.15
CA PRO A 64 16.97 -1.48 -0.20
C PRO A 64 17.37 -2.42 -1.33
N MET A 65 16.44 -3.10 -1.95
CA MET A 65 16.67 -3.97 -3.10
C MET A 65 15.44 -3.96 -4.00
N PRO A 66 15.56 -4.30 -5.28
CA PRO A 66 14.39 -4.36 -6.16
C PRO A 66 13.44 -5.46 -5.70
N LEU A 67 12.22 -5.08 -5.36
CA LEU A 67 11.17 -5.99 -4.92
C LEU A 67 9.84 -5.55 -5.50
N THR A 68 9.01 -6.52 -5.83
CA THR A 68 7.61 -6.29 -6.14
C THR A 68 6.80 -6.59 -4.89
N LEU A 69 6.09 -5.58 -4.41
CA LEU A 69 5.24 -5.71 -3.24
C LEU A 69 3.79 -5.86 -3.67
N SER A 70 3.12 -6.86 -3.10
CA SER A 70 1.69 -7.06 -3.31
C SER A 70 0.98 -6.69 -2.03
N PHE A 71 0.05 -5.74 -2.10
CA PHE A 71 -0.70 -5.25 -0.96
C PHE A 71 -2.12 -5.75 -1.04
N THR A 72 -2.62 -6.30 0.07
CA THR A 72 -4.03 -6.61 0.23
C THR A 72 -4.49 -6.00 1.53
N SER A 73 -5.63 -5.35 1.53
CA SER A 73 -6.09 -4.61 2.69
C SER A 73 -7.60 -4.62 2.80
N ALA A 74 -8.07 -4.38 4.02
CA ALA A 74 -9.47 -4.13 4.32
C ALA A 74 -9.60 -2.69 4.82
N LEU A 75 -10.58 -1.98 4.29
CA LEU A 75 -10.83 -0.58 4.64
C LEU A 75 -11.93 -0.48 5.69
N ASP A 76 -11.73 0.40 6.65
CA ASP A 76 -12.72 0.67 7.69
C ASP A 76 -12.68 2.18 8.00
N GLY A 77 -13.50 2.93 7.27
CA GLY A 77 -13.51 4.38 7.42
C GLY A 77 -12.17 4.98 7.01
N ASP A 78 -11.52 5.62 7.98
CA ASP A 78 -10.22 6.26 7.78
C ASP A 78 -9.06 5.33 8.08
N LYS A 79 -9.32 4.03 8.25
CA LYS A 79 -8.29 3.06 8.61
C LYS A 79 -8.22 1.94 7.58
N MET A 80 -7.05 1.38 7.46
CA MET A 80 -6.75 0.29 6.53
C MET A 80 -5.83 -0.68 7.23
N VAL A 81 -6.14 -1.98 7.15
CA VAL A 81 -5.28 -3.03 7.70
C VAL A 81 -5.13 -4.12 6.66
N GLY A 82 -3.97 -4.73 6.60
CA GLY A 82 -3.74 -5.80 5.64
C GLY A 82 -2.34 -6.35 5.70
N ASN A 83 -1.92 -6.93 4.60
CA ASN A 83 -0.61 -7.57 4.47
C ASN A 83 0.09 -7.13 3.22
N VAL A 84 1.42 -7.08 3.30
CA VAL A 84 2.31 -6.87 2.17
C VAL A 84 3.01 -8.19 1.92
N SER A 85 3.02 -8.66 0.69
CA SER A 85 3.72 -9.88 0.29
C SER A 85 4.80 -9.57 -0.73
N ALA A 86 5.95 -10.23 -0.58
CA ALA A 86 7.06 -10.11 -1.52
C ALA A 86 7.75 -11.47 -1.63
N ALA A 87 8.73 -11.57 -2.52
CA ALA A 87 9.48 -12.82 -2.70
C ALA A 87 10.20 -13.26 -1.42
N VAL A 88 10.55 -12.32 -0.56
CA VAL A 88 11.28 -12.60 0.68
C VAL A 88 10.36 -12.89 1.87
N GLY A 89 9.04 -12.81 1.69
CA GLY A 89 8.08 -13.08 2.76
C GLY A 89 6.92 -12.11 2.76
N SER A 90 6.16 -12.14 3.85
CA SER A 90 5.03 -11.24 4.02
C SER A 90 5.01 -10.68 5.44
N TRP A 91 4.40 -9.52 5.60
CA TRP A 91 4.30 -8.86 6.89
C TRP A 91 3.05 -7.99 6.93
N PRO A 92 2.53 -7.72 8.15
CA PRO A 92 1.33 -6.89 8.27
C PRO A 92 1.63 -5.41 8.06
N PHE A 93 0.60 -4.68 7.65
CA PHE A 93 0.67 -3.23 7.61
C PHE A 93 -0.67 -2.64 8.02
N SER A 94 -0.64 -1.38 8.39
CA SER A 94 -1.83 -0.61 8.68
C SER A 94 -1.66 0.79 8.12
N GLY A 95 -2.78 1.46 7.89
CA GLY A 95 -2.77 2.81 7.36
C GLY A 95 -3.90 3.64 7.96
N THR A 96 -3.70 4.95 7.97
CA THR A 96 -4.71 5.90 8.39
C THR A 96 -4.70 7.10 7.44
N LYS A 97 -5.87 7.69 7.24
CA LYS A 97 -6.01 8.96 6.54
C LYS A 97 -5.75 10.13 7.45
#